data_7aa1eedc826180ad75ab46e4d6cead5e
#
_entry.id   7aa1eedc826180ad75ab46e4d6cead5e
#
_cell.length_a   1.000
_cell.length_b   1.000
_cell.length_c   1.000
_cell.angle_alpha   90.00
_cell.angle_beta   90.00
_cell.angle_gamma   90.00
#
_symmetry.space_group_name_H-M   'P 1'
#
loop_
_entity.id
_entity.type
_entity.pdbx_description
1 polymer ?
#
loop_
_entity_poly.entity_id
_entity_poly.type
_entity_poly.pdbx_seq_one_letter_code
_entity_poly.pdbx_strand_id
1 'polypeptide(L)'
;MAGNGERGRPFKKPKHFTKKILEDEDSIAGSYLDDFDDDRHDGEKEEGRKRDFTKLELKPDHQNRPLWACADGRIFLETFSLLYKQAYDFLIAIAEPVCRPHYMHEYNLTPHSLYAAVSVGLETETIISVLNKLSKTMLPKEMIEFIQESTSNYGKVKLVLKKNRYFVESPYQEVLRKILKDEVISQARLHHPVDSLGTDEFTVSKAAVEMAKGHEELLNGVDVAAVTEEIENHSFEIDPSEVENVKQRCLPNALNYPMLEEYDFRNDTVNPDLNMELKPQAQPRPYQEKSLSKMFGNGRARSGIIVLPCGAGKSLVGVSAASRIRKSCLCLATNAVSVDQWAFQFKLWSTIRDDQICRFTSDSKESFRGNAGVVVTTYNMVAFGGKRSEESEKIIEEIRNREWGLLLMDEVHVVPAHMFRKVIKITKSHCKLGLTATLVREDERITDLNFLIGPKLYEANWLDLVKGGFIANVQCAEVWCPMTREFFAEYLKKENSKKKQALYVMNPNKFRACEFLIRFHEQQRGDKIIVFADNLFALTAYAMKLRKPMIYGATSHIERTKILQAFKTSPEVNTIFLSKVGDNSIDIPEANVIIQISSHAGSRRQEAQRLGRILRAK
;
A
#
# COMPACT_ATOMS: atom_id res chain seq x y z
N MET A 1 -32.75 72.75 -5.53
CA MET A 1 -33.65 71.73 -5.03
C MET A 1 -33.05 70.39 -5.49
N ALA A 2 -32.31 69.83 -4.66
CA ALA A 2 -32.37 68.55 -3.94
C ALA A 2 -32.75 67.36 -4.82
N GLY A 3 -31.83 66.46 -5.09
CA GLY A 3 -32.00 65.15 -5.69
C GLY A 3 -30.89 64.21 -5.24
N ASN A 4 -31.23 63.26 -4.43
CA ASN A 4 -30.38 62.31 -3.72
C ASN A 4 -29.54 61.41 -4.61
N GLY A 5 -28.26 61.28 -4.29
CA GLY A 5 -27.34 60.31 -4.82
C GLY A 5 -27.39 59.00 -4.01
N GLU A 6 -27.63 57.89 -4.66
CA GLU A 6 -27.41 56.57 -4.11
C GLU A 6 -25.96 56.16 -4.33
N ARG A 7 -25.25 55.96 -3.21
CA ARG A 7 -23.89 55.41 -3.17
C ARG A 7 -23.93 53.92 -3.36
N GLY A 8 -23.37 53.41 -4.48
CA GLY A 8 -23.09 51.98 -4.70
C GLY A 8 -22.10 51.44 -3.66
N ARG A 9 -22.47 50.36 -3.00
CA ARG A 9 -21.61 49.59 -2.08
C ARG A 9 -20.51 48.86 -2.87
N PRO A 10 -19.27 48.86 -2.43
CA PRO A 10 -18.21 48.11 -3.09
C PRO A 10 -18.36 46.60 -2.85
N PHE A 11 -18.20 45.81 -3.91
CA PHE A 11 -18.12 44.38 -3.90
C PHE A 11 -16.97 43.91 -2.97
N LYS A 12 -17.30 43.14 -1.92
CA LYS A 12 -16.34 42.44 -1.08
C LYS A 12 -15.80 41.24 -1.84
N LYS A 13 -14.51 41.24 -2.16
CA LYS A 13 -13.79 40.06 -2.62
C LYS A 13 -13.81 38.97 -1.53
N PRO A 14 -14.06 37.69 -1.83
CA PRO A 14 -13.95 36.61 -0.85
C PRO A 14 -12.46 36.32 -0.56
N LYS A 15 -11.96 36.86 0.52
CA LYS A 15 -10.73 36.39 1.18
C LYS A 15 -11.19 35.29 2.15
N HIS A 16 -10.62 34.12 2.07
CA HIS A 16 -10.58 33.05 3.08
C HIS A 16 -10.84 31.63 2.60
N PHE A 17 -10.32 31.20 1.44
CA PHE A 17 -10.30 29.76 1.17
C PHE A 17 -8.92 29.20 0.80
N THR A 18 -7.97 30.04 0.43
CA THR A 18 -6.63 29.60 0.00
C THR A 18 -5.58 29.61 1.12
N LYS A 19 -5.85 30.29 2.24
CA LYS A 19 -4.87 30.42 3.33
C LYS A 19 -4.89 29.23 4.30
N LYS A 20 -6.03 28.56 4.46
CA LYS A 20 -6.18 27.45 5.40
C LYS A 20 -5.58 26.11 4.89
N ILE A 21 -5.52 25.92 3.57
CA ILE A 21 -4.90 24.71 2.97
C ILE A 21 -3.36 24.77 3.00
N LEU A 22 -2.80 25.99 2.96
CA LEU A 22 -1.35 26.21 3.06
C LEU A 22 -0.83 26.20 4.51
N GLU A 23 -1.69 26.54 5.49
CA GLU A 23 -1.33 26.52 6.91
C GLU A 23 -1.38 25.10 7.50
N ASP A 24 -2.22 24.20 6.98
CA ASP A 24 -2.30 22.80 7.43
C ASP A 24 -1.14 21.93 6.88
N GLU A 25 -0.54 22.28 5.73
CA GLU A 25 0.68 21.60 5.26
C GLU A 25 1.95 22.08 5.97
N ASP A 26 2.00 23.35 6.41
CA ASP A 26 3.14 23.92 7.14
C ASP A 26 3.15 23.52 8.64
N SER A 27 2.00 23.20 9.24
CA SER A 27 1.93 22.79 10.66
C SER A 27 2.41 21.35 10.91
N ILE A 28 2.34 20.47 9.90
CA ILE A 28 2.83 19.10 9.99
C ILE A 28 4.36 19.04 9.83
N ALA A 29 4.97 19.97 9.11
CA ALA A 29 6.42 20.01 8.92
C ALA A 29 7.18 20.64 10.11
N GLY A 30 6.52 21.36 11.00
CA GLY A 30 7.12 22.05 12.14
C GLY A 30 7.26 21.21 13.42
N SER A 31 6.53 20.10 13.54
CA SER A 31 6.51 19.33 14.79
C SER A 31 7.58 18.24 14.91
N TYR A 32 8.34 17.96 13.84
CA TYR A 32 9.35 16.89 13.83
C TYR A 32 10.79 17.34 14.04
N LEU A 33 11.05 18.63 14.26
CA LEU A 33 12.42 19.14 14.45
C LEU A 33 12.73 19.63 15.86
N ASP A 34 11.75 19.65 16.76
CA ASP A 34 11.95 20.13 18.15
C ASP A 34 12.15 19.03 19.20
N ASP A 35 12.10 17.73 18.81
CA ASP A 35 12.24 16.60 19.76
C ASP A 35 13.68 16.09 19.94
N PHE A 36 14.69 16.90 19.65
CA PHE A 36 16.08 16.62 20.02
C PHE A 36 16.65 17.60 21.05
N ASP A 37 15.81 18.17 21.89
CA ASP A 37 16.29 18.85 23.09
C ASP A 37 15.92 18.04 24.33
N ASP A 38 16.99 17.70 25.02
CA ASP A 38 17.18 17.01 26.28
C ASP A 38 16.30 17.61 27.41
N ASP A 39 15.03 17.22 27.51
CA ASP A 39 14.19 17.53 28.66
C ASP A 39 14.01 16.27 29.54
N ARG A 40 14.90 16.22 30.54
CA ARG A 40 14.72 15.44 31.74
C ARG A 40 13.49 15.97 32.50
N HIS A 41 12.36 15.32 32.35
CA HIS A 41 11.29 15.41 33.33
C HIS A 41 11.17 14.10 34.10
N ASP A 42 11.48 14.22 35.40
CA ASP A 42 11.20 13.24 36.45
C ASP A 42 9.70 12.89 36.45
N GLY A 43 9.39 11.65 36.14
CA GLY A 43 8.04 11.11 36.27
C GLY A 43 8.05 9.59 36.19
N GLU A 44 8.06 8.96 37.38
CA GLU A 44 7.77 7.55 37.65
C GLU A 44 8.77 6.51 37.13
N LYS A 45 9.59 6.07 38.07
CA LYS A 45 10.47 4.92 37.99
C LYS A 45 9.65 3.64 37.79
N GLU A 46 9.37 3.23 36.55
CA GLU A 46 9.39 1.81 36.26
C GLU A 46 10.85 1.34 36.41
N GLU A 47 11.11 0.52 37.41
CA GLU A 47 12.38 -0.19 37.58
C GLU A 47 12.62 -1.05 36.33
N GLY A 48 13.18 -0.45 35.30
CA GLY A 48 13.76 -1.16 34.16
C GLY A 48 14.91 -2.01 34.69
N ARG A 49 14.63 -3.27 35.00
CA ARG A 49 15.67 -4.29 35.16
C ARG A 49 16.58 -4.15 33.95
N LYS A 50 17.81 -3.66 34.14
CA LYS A 50 18.84 -3.69 33.11
C LYS A 50 18.96 -5.14 32.67
N ARG A 51 18.35 -5.47 31.50
CA ARG A 51 18.43 -6.82 30.93
C ARG A 51 19.88 -7.05 30.55
N ASP A 52 20.54 -7.93 31.25
CA ASP A 52 21.92 -8.34 30.97
C ASP A 52 21.93 -9.37 29.84
N PHE A 53 22.12 -8.89 28.61
CA PHE A 53 22.17 -9.73 27.42
C PHE A 53 23.45 -10.58 27.31
N THR A 54 24.44 -10.38 28.20
CA THR A 54 25.68 -11.18 28.20
C THR A 54 25.47 -12.60 28.73
N LYS A 55 24.34 -12.87 29.37
CA LYS A 55 23.98 -14.18 29.98
C LYS A 55 22.96 -14.97 29.18
N LEU A 56 22.77 -14.65 27.89
CA LEU A 56 21.88 -15.42 27.01
C LEU A 56 22.44 -16.82 26.76
N GLU A 57 21.64 -17.86 27.05
CA GLU A 57 21.98 -19.23 26.68
C GLU A 57 21.87 -19.42 25.19
N LEU A 58 23.02 -19.65 24.56
CA LEU A 58 23.08 -19.92 23.11
C LEU A 58 22.94 -21.42 22.83
N LYS A 59 22.27 -21.77 21.77
CA LYS A 59 22.22 -23.15 21.29
C LYS A 59 23.62 -23.62 20.86
N PRO A 60 23.95 -24.91 20.94
CA PRO A 60 25.27 -25.42 20.56
C PRO A 60 25.70 -25.08 19.13
N ASP A 61 24.73 -25.02 18.21
CA ASP A 61 24.91 -24.71 16.79
C ASP A 61 24.56 -23.26 16.41
N HIS A 62 24.56 -22.35 17.40
CA HIS A 62 24.15 -20.94 17.21
C HIS A 62 24.89 -20.22 16.09
N GLN A 63 26.13 -20.58 15.80
CA GLN A 63 26.93 -19.97 14.73
C GLN A 63 26.29 -20.12 13.34
N ASN A 64 25.55 -21.22 13.12
CA ASN A 64 24.88 -21.52 11.87
C ASN A 64 23.46 -20.94 11.80
N ARG A 65 22.95 -20.34 12.88
CA ARG A 65 21.60 -19.81 12.96
C ARG A 65 21.57 -18.30 12.77
N PRO A 66 20.68 -17.78 11.92
CA PRO A 66 20.71 -16.36 11.54
C PRO A 66 19.90 -15.43 12.46
N LEU A 67 19.02 -15.96 13.33
CA LEU A 67 18.03 -15.15 14.05
C LEU A 67 18.33 -14.99 15.54
N TRP A 68 17.99 -13.80 16.04
CA TRP A 68 17.86 -13.49 17.46
C TRP A 68 16.39 -13.16 17.74
N ALA A 69 15.74 -13.93 18.60
CA ALA A 69 14.35 -13.75 18.98
C ALA A 69 14.25 -13.17 20.39
N CYS A 70 13.52 -12.05 20.53
CA CYS A 70 13.34 -11.33 21.79
C CYS A 70 11.93 -11.53 22.35
N ALA A 71 11.77 -11.50 23.67
CA ALA A 71 10.50 -11.69 24.36
C ALA A 71 9.44 -10.62 24.00
N ASP A 72 9.86 -9.44 23.57
CA ASP A 72 9.01 -8.33 23.14
C ASP A 72 8.53 -8.41 21.68
N GLY A 73 8.78 -9.53 21.00
CA GLY A 73 8.35 -9.76 19.63
C GLY A 73 9.33 -9.25 18.57
N ARG A 74 10.42 -8.59 18.95
CA ARG A 74 11.47 -8.18 18.00
C ARG A 74 12.32 -9.36 17.59
N ILE A 75 12.69 -9.38 16.28
CA ILE A 75 13.56 -10.39 15.69
C ILE A 75 14.66 -9.69 14.92
N PHE A 76 15.92 -10.07 15.19
CA PHE A 76 17.06 -9.57 14.42
C PHE A 76 17.60 -10.68 13.52
N LEU A 77 17.89 -10.33 12.25
CA LEU A 77 18.39 -11.22 11.22
C LEU A 77 19.79 -10.81 10.78
N GLU A 78 20.75 -11.72 10.92
CA GLU A 78 22.12 -11.55 10.42
C GLU A 78 22.19 -11.77 8.90
N THR A 79 22.58 -10.73 8.13
CA THR A 79 22.56 -10.79 6.66
C THR A 79 23.75 -11.57 6.07
N PHE A 80 24.79 -11.78 6.83
CA PHE A 80 26.00 -12.53 6.44
C PHE A 80 25.88 -14.05 6.66
N SER A 81 24.78 -14.53 7.25
CA SER A 81 24.52 -15.96 7.43
C SER A 81 24.25 -16.66 6.10
N LEU A 82 24.71 -17.91 5.96
CA LEU A 82 24.40 -18.76 4.81
C LEU A 82 22.89 -19.03 4.66
N LEU A 83 22.14 -19.00 5.76
CA LEU A 83 20.70 -19.19 5.79
C LEU A 83 19.91 -17.86 5.64
N TYR A 84 20.59 -16.74 5.37
CA TYR A 84 19.97 -15.42 5.27
C TYR A 84 18.74 -15.43 4.36
N LYS A 85 18.85 -15.97 3.14
CA LYS A 85 17.75 -15.95 2.17
C LYS A 85 16.51 -16.67 2.67
N GLN A 86 16.67 -17.86 3.25
CA GLN A 86 15.56 -18.66 3.79
C GLN A 86 14.90 -17.96 4.98
N ALA A 87 15.71 -17.43 5.88
CA ALA A 87 15.24 -16.67 7.05
C ALA A 87 14.54 -15.37 6.63
N TYR A 88 15.07 -14.67 5.65
CA TYR A 88 14.48 -13.46 5.09
C TYR A 88 13.09 -13.72 4.49
N ASP A 89 12.97 -14.72 3.60
CA ASP A 89 11.70 -15.07 2.95
C ASP A 89 10.65 -15.49 3.99
N PHE A 90 11.07 -16.18 5.04
CA PHE A 90 10.20 -16.57 6.14
C PHE A 90 9.77 -15.37 6.98
N LEU A 91 10.70 -14.49 7.39
CA LEU A 91 10.39 -13.31 8.20
C LEU A 91 9.48 -12.32 7.49
N ILE A 92 9.64 -12.14 6.18
CA ILE A 92 8.72 -11.30 5.39
C ILE A 92 7.28 -11.82 5.44
N ALA A 93 7.10 -13.13 5.56
CA ALA A 93 5.77 -13.73 5.63
C ALA A 93 5.11 -13.58 7.01
N ILE A 94 5.90 -13.51 8.10
CA ILE A 94 5.36 -13.57 9.47
C ILE A 94 5.55 -12.28 10.29
N ALA A 95 6.39 -11.34 9.83
CA ALA A 95 6.78 -10.18 10.60
C ALA A 95 6.84 -8.91 9.73
N GLU A 96 6.80 -7.76 10.37
CA GLU A 96 6.93 -6.46 9.73
C GLU A 96 8.37 -5.95 9.87
N PRO A 97 9.01 -5.50 8.77
CA PRO A 97 10.36 -4.95 8.83
C PRO A 97 10.35 -3.57 9.50
N VAL A 98 11.22 -3.39 10.49
CA VAL A 98 11.46 -2.11 11.16
C VAL A 98 12.60 -1.36 10.47
N CYS A 99 13.76 -1.99 10.34
CA CYS A 99 14.89 -1.44 9.61
C CYS A 99 15.73 -2.55 8.97
N ARG A 100 16.45 -2.20 7.89
CA ARG A 100 17.25 -3.16 7.11
C ARG A 100 18.66 -2.63 6.83
N PRO A 101 19.49 -2.37 7.85
CA PRO A 101 20.90 -2.03 7.67
C PRO A 101 21.69 -3.17 7.01
N HIS A 102 22.88 -2.88 6.51
CA HIS A 102 23.67 -3.82 5.69
C HIS A 102 23.97 -5.16 6.37
N TYR A 103 24.26 -5.18 7.69
CA TYR A 103 24.68 -6.38 8.39
C TYR A 103 23.60 -7.05 9.25
N MET A 104 22.60 -6.32 9.66
CA MET A 104 21.56 -6.83 10.56
C MET A 104 20.22 -6.16 10.28
N HIS A 105 19.19 -6.96 10.00
CA HIS A 105 17.83 -6.46 9.84
C HIS A 105 17.04 -6.62 11.13
N GLU A 106 16.13 -5.69 11.39
CA GLU A 106 15.17 -5.77 12.48
C GLU A 106 13.75 -5.95 11.97
N TYR A 107 13.04 -6.87 12.56
CA TYR A 107 11.64 -7.19 12.31
C TYR A 107 10.85 -7.21 13.60
N ASN A 108 9.55 -6.95 13.51
CA ASN A 108 8.62 -7.01 14.62
C ASN A 108 7.47 -7.95 14.31
N LEU A 109 7.19 -8.90 15.23
CA LEU A 109 5.98 -9.71 15.18
C LEU A 109 4.79 -8.87 15.64
N THR A 110 3.76 -8.77 14.80
CA THR A 110 2.51 -8.11 15.15
C THR A 110 1.35 -9.11 15.03
N PRO A 111 0.23 -8.92 15.76
CA PRO A 111 -0.94 -9.78 15.55
C PRO A 111 -1.39 -9.78 14.10
N HIS A 112 -1.29 -8.63 13.42
CA HIS A 112 -1.66 -8.50 12.01
C HIS A 112 -0.74 -9.28 11.07
N SER A 113 0.57 -9.28 11.30
CA SER A 113 1.51 -10.05 10.49
C SER A 113 1.35 -11.55 10.68
N LEU A 114 1.04 -11.99 11.90
CA LEU A 114 0.82 -13.40 12.23
C LEU A 114 -0.46 -13.94 11.62
N TYR A 115 -1.58 -13.25 11.74
CA TYR A 115 -2.79 -13.74 11.06
C TYR A 115 -2.69 -13.63 9.54
N ALA A 116 -1.90 -12.67 9.01
CA ALA A 116 -1.55 -12.64 7.58
C ALA A 116 -0.82 -13.92 7.17
N ALA A 117 0.14 -14.37 7.96
CA ALA A 117 0.87 -15.61 7.73
C ALA A 117 -0.06 -16.84 7.71
N VAL A 118 -0.95 -16.93 8.68
CA VAL A 118 -1.96 -18.03 8.72
C VAL A 118 -2.90 -17.95 7.52
N SER A 119 -3.28 -16.75 7.10
CA SER A 119 -4.17 -16.56 5.93
C SER A 119 -3.59 -17.09 4.64
N VAL A 120 -2.28 -17.10 4.49
CA VAL A 120 -1.59 -17.63 3.31
C VAL A 120 -1.15 -19.10 3.48
N GLY A 121 -1.63 -19.77 4.54
CA GLY A 121 -1.47 -21.22 4.76
C GLY A 121 -0.27 -21.62 5.64
N LEU A 122 0.32 -20.69 6.41
CA LEU A 122 1.32 -21.05 7.42
C LEU A 122 0.61 -21.45 8.72
N GLU A 123 0.83 -22.68 9.16
CA GLU A 123 0.29 -23.16 10.44
C GLU A 123 1.07 -22.62 11.64
N THR A 124 0.38 -22.41 12.76
CA THR A 124 0.96 -21.90 14.00
C THR A 124 2.18 -22.68 14.47
N GLU A 125 2.06 -24.01 14.48
CA GLU A 125 3.15 -24.92 14.87
C GLU A 125 4.34 -24.85 13.93
N THR A 126 4.09 -24.67 12.64
CA THR A 126 5.12 -24.48 11.61
C THR A 126 5.86 -23.16 11.87
N ILE A 127 5.15 -22.07 12.18
CA ILE A 127 5.77 -20.76 12.50
C ILE A 127 6.71 -20.90 13.68
N ILE A 128 6.25 -21.50 14.79
CA ILE A 128 7.04 -21.71 16.01
C ILE A 128 8.24 -22.61 15.75
N SER A 129 8.04 -23.74 15.05
CA SER A 129 9.10 -24.69 14.72
C SER A 129 10.22 -24.06 13.88
N VAL A 130 9.85 -23.31 12.82
CA VAL A 130 10.82 -22.65 11.94
C VAL A 130 11.56 -21.52 12.68
N LEU A 131 10.85 -20.68 13.44
CA LEU A 131 11.51 -19.67 14.29
C LEU A 131 12.51 -20.33 15.25
N ASN A 132 12.12 -21.42 15.92
CA ASN A 132 13.01 -22.13 16.83
C ASN A 132 14.23 -22.73 16.11
N LYS A 133 14.05 -23.28 14.90
CA LYS A 133 15.16 -23.79 14.08
C LYS A 133 16.14 -22.71 13.65
N LEU A 134 15.67 -21.50 13.36
CA LEU A 134 16.50 -20.41 12.88
C LEU A 134 17.08 -19.55 14.01
N SER A 135 16.51 -19.59 15.22
CA SER A 135 16.95 -18.77 16.37
C SER A 135 18.19 -19.34 17.06
N LYS A 136 19.14 -18.45 17.38
CA LYS A 136 20.37 -18.74 18.14
C LYS A 136 20.11 -19.10 19.60
N THR A 137 19.02 -18.60 20.15
CA THR A 137 18.55 -18.87 21.51
C THR A 137 17.29 -19.71 21.49
N MET A 138 16.92 -20.31 22.63
CA MET A 138 15.58 -20.85 22.79
C MET A 138 14.56 -19.75 22.62
N LEU A 139 13.41 -20.06 22.00
CA LEU A 139 12.34 -19.06 21.86
C LEU A 139 11.80 -18.69 23.26
N PRO A 140 11.66 -17.40 23.57
CA PRO A 140 11.00 -16.96 24.79
C PRO A 140 9.56 -17.49 24.86
N LYS A 141 9.11 -17.87 26.07
CA LYS A 141 7.74 -18.38 26.27
C LYS A 141 6.69 -17.33 25.88
N GLU A 142 6.96 -16.09 26.22
CA GLU A 142 6.09 -14.96 25.89
C GLU A 142 5.87 -14.81 24.37
N MET A 143 6.92 -15.07 23.58
CA MET A 143 6.80 -15.05 22.12
C MET A 143 5.95 -16.22 21.60
N ILE A 144 6.11 -17.42 22.16
CA ILE A 144 5.33 -18.60 21.77
C ILE A 144 3.85 -18.37 22.11
N GLU A 145 3.54 -17.92 23.31
CA GLU A 145 2.18 -17.59 23.76
C GLU A 145 1.56 -16.51 22.87
N PHE A 146 2.30 -15.46 22.57
CA PHE A 146 1.86 -14.39 21.66
C PHE A 146 1.52 -14.90 20.26
N ILE A 147 2.35 -15.79 19.69
CA ILE A 147 2.07 -16.40 18.38
C ILE A 147 0.80 -17.25 18.44
N GLN A 148 0.66 -18.10 19.47
CA GLN A 148 -0.51 -18.97 19.64
C GLN A 148 -1.79 -18.17 19.83
N GLU A 149 -1.79 -17.16 20.68
CA GLU A 149 -2.96 -16.29 20.91
C GLU A 149 -3.37 -15.54 19.64
N SER A 150 -2.37 -15.02 18.89
CA SER A 150 -2.65 -14.24 17.68
C SER A 150 -3.16 -15.08 16.50
N THR A 151 -2.91 -16.39 16.49
CA THR A 151 -3.22 -17.27 15.34
C THR A 151 -4.38 -18.23 15.59
N SER A 152 -4.74 -18.53 16.85
CA SER A 152 -5.67 -19.60 17.23
C SER A 152 -7.10 -19.45 16.70
N ASN A 153 -7.58 -18.23 16.53
CA ASN A 153 -8.97 -17.92 16.16
C ASN A 153 -9.12 -17.40 14.72
N TYR A 154 -8.03 -17.34 13.96
CA TYR A 154 -8.08 -16.89 12.57
C TYR A 154 -8.90 -17.88 11.71
N GLY A 155 -9.72 -17.32 10.82
CA GLY A 155 -10.53 -18.10 9.89
C GLY A 155 -11.80 -18.73 10.46
N LYS A 156 -12.02 -18.66 11.79
CA LYS A 156 -13.26 -19.14 12.41
C LYS A 156 -14.47 -18.30 12.06
N VAL A 157 -14.27 -17.03 11.70
CA VAL A 157 -15.33 -16.08 11.32
C VAL A 157 -15.01 -15.47 9.97
N LYS A 158 -16.02 -15.37 9.11
CA LYS A 158 -15.91 -14.78 7.77
C LYS A 158 -16.88 -13.62 7.63
N LEU A 159 -16.43 -12.58 6.94
CA LEU A 159 -17.30 -11.51 6.45
C LEU A 159 -17.58 -11.74 4.97
N VAL A 160 -18.84 -11.89 4.61
CA VAL A 160 -19.27 -12.24 3.26
C VAL A 160 -20.25 -11.22 2.73
N LEU A 161 -20.08 -10.79 1.49
CA LEU A 161 -21.01 -9.95 0.75
C LEU A 161 -21.90 -10.83 -0.13
N LYS A 162 -23.22 -10.73 0.03
CA LYS A 162 -24.22 -11.46 -0.79
C LYS A 162 -25.38 -10.55 -1.11
N LYS A 163 -25.72 -10.35 -2.37
CA LYS A 163 -26.86 -9.53 -2.83
C LYS A 163 -26.90 -8.14 -2.19
N ASN A 164 -25.77 -7.43 -2.24
CA ASN A 164 -25.57 -6.10 -1.65
C ASN A 164 -25.70 -6.02 -0.11
N ARG A 165 -25.72 -7.16 0.60
CA ARG A 165 -25.83 -7.26 2.05
C ARG A 165 -24.63 -7.96 2.65
N TYR A 166 -24.22 -7.54 3.84
CA TYR A 166 -23.08 -8.10 4.56
C TYR A 166 -23.52 -9.10 5.60
N PHE A 167 -22.87 -10.27 5.62
CA PHE A 167 -23.13 -11.36 6.55
C PHE A 167 -21.86 -11.73 7.32
N VAL A 168 -22.03 -11.99 8.60
CA VAL A 168 -21.00 -12.63 9.43
C VAL A 168 -21.30 -14.11 9.48
N GLU A 169 -20.38 -14.94 9.01
CA GLU A 169 -20.54 -16.38 8.88
C GLU A 169 -19.52 -17.13 9.72
N SER A 170 -19.92 -18.25 10.30
CA SER A 170 -19.05 -19.20 10.97
C SER A 170 -19.65 -20.61 10.93
N PRO A 171 -18.83 -21.65 10.78
CA PRO A 171 -19.27 -23.04 11.00
C PRO A 171 -19.54 -23.34 12.49
N TYR A 172 -19.07 -22.47 13.39
CA TYR A 172 -19.20 -22.65 14.83
C TYR A 172 -20.26 -21.71 15.40
N GLN A 173 -21.45 -22.22 15.69
CA GLN A 173 -22.56 -21.44 16.25
C GLN A 173 -22.20 -20.75 17.59
N GLU A 174 -21.42 -21.43 18.42
CA GLU A 174 -20.97 -20.90 19.71
C GLU A 174 -20.09 -19.65 19.56
N VAL A 175 -19.28 -19.59 18.52
CA VAL A 175 -18.44 -18.43 18.21
C VAL A 175 -19.33 -17.24 17.85
N LEU A 176 -20.35 -17.44 17.01
CA LEU A 176 -21.32 -16.37 16.67
C LEU A 176 -22.08 -15.87 17.90
N ARG A 177 -22.54 -16.78 18.78
CA ARG A 177 -23.18 -16.41 20.04
C ARG A 177 -22.26 -15.61 20.94
N LYS A 178 -20.97 -15.97 20.99
CA LYS A 178 -19.98 -15.22 21.76
C LYS A 178 -19.75 -13.81 21.20
N ILE A 179 -19.68 -13.67 19.89
CA ILE A 179 -19.51 -12.38 19.20
C ILE A 179 -20.75 -11.51 19.42
N LEU A 180 -21.97 -12.06 19.36
CA LEU A 180 -23.22 -11.32 19.55
C LEU A 180 -23.46 -10.83 20.99
N LYS A 181 -22.66 -11.27 21.97
CA LYS A 181 -22.67 -10.69 23.33
C LYS A 181 -22.04 -9.30 23.39
N ASP A 182 -21.26 -8.92 22.38
CA ASP A 182 -20.73 -7.57 22.27
C ASP A 182 -21.83 -6.61 21.85
N GLU A 183 -21.98 -5.50 22.58
CA GLU A 183 -23.05 -4.52 22.38
C GLU A 183 -23.03 -3.89 20.98
N VAL A 184 -21.82 -3.58 20.46
CA VAL A 184 -21.66 -2.95 19.14
C VAL A 184 -22.11 -3.90 18.04
N ILE A 185 -21.71 -5.17 18.12
CA ILE A 185 -22.08 -6.18 17.12
C ILE A 185 -23.57 -6.52 17.21
N SER A 186 -24.11 -6.62 18.42
CA SER A 186 -25.53 -6.86 18.64
C SER A 186 -26.40 -5.73 18.06
N GLN A 187 -25.99 -4.47 18.22
CA GLN A 187 -26.70 -3.31 17.65
C GLN A 187 -26.57 -3.24 16.13
N ALA A 188 -25.43 -3.69 15.57
CA ALA A 188 -25.20 -3.74 14.13
C ALA A 188 -25.99 -4.85 13.42
N ARG A 189 -26.50 -5.84 14.14
CA ARG A 189 -27.31 -6.95 13.58
C ARG A 189 -28.63 -6.43 13.05
N LEU A 190 -28.98 -6.80 11.81
CA LEU A 190 -30.27 -6.53 11.21
C LEU A 190 -31.22 -7.71 11.49
N HIS A 191 -32.40 -7.41 12.11
CA HIS A 191 -33.44 -8.38 12.35
C HIS A 191 -34.50 -8.30 11.24
N HIS A 192 -34.71 -9.39 10.53
CA HIS A 192 -35.79 -9.47 9.55
C HIS A 192 -37.10 -9.92 10.22
N PRO A 193 -38.29 -9.36 9.84
CA PRO A 193 -39.58 -9.73 10.44
C PRO A 193 -39.98 -11.20 10.27
N VAL A 194 -39.30 -11.94 9.39
CA VAL A 194 -39.55 -13.37 9.17
C VAL A 194 -38.92 -14.24 10.28
N ASP A 195 -37.89 -13.72 10.97
CA ASP A 195 -37.18 -14.46 12.03
C ASP A 195 -38.01 -14.56 13.35
N SER A 196 -39.16 -13.86 13.43
CA SER A 196 -40.04 -13.86 14.61
C SER A 196 -40.93 -15.08 14.77
N LEU A 197 -40.93 -16.02 13.81
CA LEU A 197 -41.77 -17.22 13.82
C LEU A 197 -41.01 -18.54 13.95
N GLY A 198 -39.66 -18.50 13.95
CA GLY A 198 -38.82 -19.68 14.10
C GLY A 198 -37.80 -19.50 15.22
N THR A 199 -37.53 -20.58 15.94
CA THR A 199 -36.59 -20.65 17.06
C THR A 199 -35.13 -20.58 16.61
N ASP A 200 -34.83 -20.33 15.33
CA ASP A 200 -33.46 -20.32 14.79
C ASP A 200 -32.87 -18.92 14.85
N GLU A 201 -31.94 -18.77 15.78
CA GLU A 201 -31.13 -17.57 16.03
C GLU A 201 -30.25 -17.14 14.84
N PHE A 202 -29.98 -18.07 13.92
CA PHE A 202 -29.07 -17.89 12.76
C PHE A 202 -29.67 -18.49 11.49
N THR A 203 -29.32 -17.86 10.35
CA THR A 203 -29.61 -18.45 9.03
C THR A 203 -28.58 -19.53 8.74
N VAL A 204 -29.05 -20.75 8.44
CA VAL A 204 -28.18 -21.90 8.12
C VAL A 204 -28.03 -22.05 6.62
N SER A 205 -26.81 -22.12 6.13
CA SER A 205 -26.50 -22.46 4.74
C SER A 205 -25.52 -23.64 4.67
N LYS A 206 -25.79 -24.58 3.75
CA LYS A 206 -24.88 -25.70 3.50
C LYS A 206 -23.82 -25.28 2.49
N ALA A 207 -22.54 -25.40 2.83
CA ALA A 207 -21.42 -25.14 1.94
C ALA A 207 -20.63 -26.45 1.73
N ALA A 208 -20.37 -26.79 0.48
CA ALA A 208 -19.45 -27.86 0.14
C ALA A 208 -18.01 -27.34 0.32
N VAL A 209 -17.24 -27.95 1.19
CA VAL A 209 -15.82 -27.63 1.40
C VAL A 209 -14.98 -28.76 0.82
N GLU A 210 -14.24 -28.46 -0.26
CA GLU A 210 -13.16 -29.33 -0.73
C GLU A 210 -11.99 -29.18 0.26
N MET A 211 -11.75 -30.22 1.06
CA MET A 211 -10.54 -30.28 1.87
C MET A 211 -9.32 -30.52 0.96
N ALA A 212 -8.46 -29.53 0.84
CA ALA A 212 -7.12 -29.72 0.29
C ALA A 212 -6.30 -30.51 1.32
N LYS A 213 -6.12 -31.78 1.10
CA LYS A 213 -5.15 -32.59 1.84
C LYS A 213 -3.73 -32.07 1.58
N GLY A 214 -2.97 -31.98 2.66
CA GLY A 214 -1.61 -31.46 2.68
C GLY A 214 -0.66 -32.17 1.69
N HIS A 215 0.39 -31.47 1.38
CA HIS A 215 1.42 -31.65 0.35
C HIS A 215 2.29 -32.94 0.47
N GLU A 216 1.84 -34.01 1.13
CA GLU A 216 2.67 -35.22 1.34
C GLU A 216 2.34 -36.44 0.47
N GLU A 217 1.32 -36.38 -0.41
CA GLU A 217 0.92 -37.54 -1.21
C GLU A 217 1.09 -37.42 -2.73
N LEU A 218 2.18 -36.78 -3.18
CA LEU A 218 2.52 -36.74 -4.63
C LEU A 218 3.30 -37.97 -5.13
N LEU A 219 3.31 -39.09 -4.41
CA LEU A 219 4.12 -40.26 -4.78
C LEU A 219 3.33 -41.60 -4.99
N ASN A 220 2.03 -41.63 -4.81
CA ASN A 220 1.30 -42.85 -5.14
C ASN A 220 -0.02 -42.52 -5.85
N GLY A 221 -0.04 -42.84 -7.16
CA GLY A 221 -1.23 -42.71 -8.00
C GLY A 221 -2.35 -43.65 -7.59
N VAL A 222 -3.22 -43.19 -6.73
CA VAL A 222 -4.54 -43.74 -6.46
C VAL A 222 -5.55 -42.63 -6.48
N ASP A 223 -6.50 -42.68 -7.40
CA ASP A 223 -7.68 -41.81 -7.43
C ASP A 223 -8.45 -41.95 -6.11
N VAL A 224 -8.21 -41.03 -5.18
CA VAL A 224 -9.03 -40.88 -3.99
C VAL A 224 -10.10 -39.87 -4.32
N ALA A 225 -11.34 -40.31 -4.48
CA ALA A 225 -12.52 -39.46 -4.58
C ALA A 225 -12.50 -38.44 -3.45
N ALA A 226 -12.57 -37.16 -3.81
CA ALA A 226 -12.66 -36.06 -2.85
C ALA A 226 -13.92 -36.29 -1.98
N VAL A 227 -13.71 -36.51 -0.69
CA VAL A 227 -14.80 -36.58 0.28
C VAL A 227 -15.22 -35.12 0.52
N THR A 228 -16.32 -34.71 -0.09
CA THR A 228 -17.00 -33.45 0.20
C THR A 228 -17.77 -33.61 1.50
N GLU A 229 -17.25 -33.07 2.60
CA GLU A 229 -18.04 -32.90 3.81
C GLU A 229 -18.90 -31.64 3.68
N GLU A 230 -20.21 -31.79 3.81
CA GLU A 230 -21.15 -30.68 3.91
C GLU A 230 -21.02 -30.07 5.30
N ILE A 231 -20.41 -28.89 5.40
CA ILE A 231 -20.35 -28.12 6.65
C ILE A 231 -21.51 -27.13 6.67
N GLU A 232 -22.28 -27.17 7.73
CA GLU A 232 -23.34 -26.17 7.99
C GLU A 232 -22.70 -24.86 8.43
N ASN A 233 -22.91 -23.78 7.67
CA ASN A 233 -22.49 -22.43 8.03
C ASN A 233 -23.68 -21.66 8.60
N HIS A 234 -23.48 -21.11 9.79
CA HIS A 234 -24.41 -20.22 10.44
C HIS A 234 -24.05 -18.78 10.11
N SER A 235 -25.05 -17.92 9.89
CA SER A 235 -24.82 -16.52 9.53
C SER A 235 -25.88 -15.58 10.12
N PHE A 236 -25.49 -14.32 10.29
CA PHE A 236 -26.40 -13.22 10.56
C PHE A 236 -26.02 -11.99 9.73
N GLU A 237 -27.04 -11.18 9.40
CA GLU A 237 -26.86 -9.97 8.61
C GLU A 237 -26.48 -8.78 9.49
N ILE A 238 -25.58 -7.91 8.98
CA ILE A 238 -25.16 -6.68 9.63
C ILE A 238 -25.41 -5.45 8.75
N ASP A 239 -25.64 -4.32 9.40
CA ASP A 239 -25.79 -3.03 8.72
C ASP A 239 -24.51 -2.67 7.95
N PRO A 240 -24.59 -2.35 6.63
CA PRO A 240 -23.45 -1.92 5.84
C PRO A 240 -22.67 -0.74 6.42
N SER A 241 -23.32 0.17 7.16
CA SER A 241 -22.67 1.31 7.82
C SER A 241 -21.80 0.91 9.00
N GLU A 242 -22.09 -0.24 9.63
CA GLU A 242 -21.45 -0.75 10.86
C GLU A 242 -20.35 -1.80 10.59
N VAL A 243 -20.14 -2.19 9.34
CA VAL A 243 -19.16 -3.22 8.96
C VAL A 243 -17.76 -2.92 9.54
N GLU A 244 -17.33 -1.66 9.50
CA GLU A 244 -16.02 -1.25 10.04
C GLU A 244 -15.95 -1.44 11.56
N ASN A 245 -17.00 -1.04 12.29
CA ASN A 245 -17.09 -1.18 13.73
C ASN A 245 -17.12 -2.66 14.15
N VAL A 246 -17.88 -3.49 13.45
CA VAL A 246 -17.96 -4.94 13.68
C VAL A 246 -16.58 -5.59 13.44
N LYS A 247 -15.89 -5.27 12.35
CA LYS A 247 -14.54 -5.76 12.09
C LYS A 247 -13.55 -5.33 13.19
N GLN A 248 -13.64 -4.08 13.65
CA GLN A 248 -12.78 -3.55 14.69
C GLN A 248 -12.96 -4.27 16.03
N ARG A 249 -14.22 -4.61 16.40
CA ARG A 249 -14.52 -5.39 17.60
C ARG A 249 -13.99 -6.82 17.54
N CYS A 250 -13.83 -7.36 16.34
CA CYS A 250 -13.31 -8.72 16.14
C CYS A 250 -11.77 -8.81 16.08
N LEU A 251 -11.04 -7.69 16.13
CA LEU A 251 -9.58 -7.68 16.12
C LEU A 251 -8.96 -8.42 17.32
N PRO A 252 -7.68 -8.85 17.22
CA PRO A 252 -6.99 -9.58 18.29
C PRO A 252 -6.93 -8.85 19.64
N ASN A 253 -6.90 -7.51 19.63
CA ASN A 253 -6.91 -6.67 20.83
C ASN A 253 -8.29 -6.50 21.49
N ALA A 254 -9.36 -7.09 20.93
CA ALA A 254 -10.71 -7.04 21.48
C ALA A 254 -11.27 -8.46 21.65
N LEU A 255 -12.16 -8.93 20.74
CA LEU A 255 -12.77 -10.27 20.85
C LEU A 255 -11.85 -11.40 20.36
N ASN A 256 -10.79 -11.08 19.64
CA ASN A 256 -9.81 -12.01 19.04
C ASN A 256 -10.45 -13.06 18.09
N TYR A 257 -11.35 -12.60 17.22
CA TYR A 257 -11.88 -13.37 16.08
C TYR A 257 -11.72 -12.56 14.79
N PRO A 258 -10.48 -12.36 14.30
CA PRO A 258 -10.26 -11.59 13.09
C PRO A 258 -10.98 -12.21 11.91
N MET A 259 -11.76 -11.36 11.19
CA MET A 259 -12.62 -11.82 10.12
C MET A 259 -11.83 -12.07 8.84
N LEU A 260 -12.06 -13.22 8.22
CA LEU A 260 -11.53 -13.56 6.91
C LEU A 260 -12.46 -13.02 5.82
N GLU A 261 -11.90 -12.30 4.85
CA GLU A 261 -12.58 -11.86 3.64
C GLU A 261 -12.07 -12.66 2.44
N GLU A 262 -12.85 -13.65 2.00
CA GLU A 262 -12.57 -14.48 0.83
C GLU A 262 -13.74 -14.43 -0.14
N TYR A 263 -13.45 -14.39 -1.43
CA TYR A 263 -14.43 -14.41 -2.49
C TYR A 263 -14.36 -15.71 -3.29
N ASP A 264 -15.43 -16.48 -3.26
CA ASP A 264 -15.64 -17.64 -4.10
C ASP A 264 -16.21 -17.24 -5.46
N PHE A 265 -15.35 -16.64 -6.29
CA PHE A 265 -15.75 -16.10 -7.59
C PHE A 265 -16.14 -17.16 -8.62
N ARG A 266 -15.70 -18.42 -8.44
CA ARG A 266 -16.00 -19.53 -9.37
C ARG A 266 -17.43 -20.00 -9.23
N ASN A 267 -17.94 -20.02 -8.01
CA ASN A 267 -19.29 -20.45 -7.70
C ASN A 267 -20.29 -19.28 -7.61
N ASP A 268 -19.86 -18.05 -7.86
CA ASP A 268 -20.74 -16.89 -7.89
C ASP A 268 -21.54 -16.83 -9.21
N THR A 269 -22.79 -17.23 -9.15
CA THR A 269 -23.76 -17.17 -10.25
C THR A 269 -24.61 -15.91 -10.22
N VAL A 270 -24.53 -15.10 -9.16
CA VAL A 270 -25.34 -13.89 -8.97
C VAL A 270 -24.77 -12.71 -9.74
N ASN A 271 -23.45 -12.51 -9.63
CA ASN A 271 -22.77 -11.43 -10.31
C ASN A 271 -22.40 -11.83 -11.74
N PRO A 272 -22.68 -10.97 -12.75
CA PRO A 272 -22.42 -11.29 -14.13
C PRO A 272 -20.92 -11.43 -14.41
N ASP A 273 -20.59 -12.39 -15.28
CA ASP A 273 -19.21 -12.62 -15.70
C ASP A 273 -18.73 -11.54 -16.68
N LEU A 274 -17.49 -11.10 -16.50
CA LEU A 274 -16.77 -10.24 -17.41
C LEU A 274 -15.91 -11.10 -18.35
N ASN A 275 -16.19 -11.07 -19.63
CA ASN A 275 -15.39 -11.79 -20.61
C ASN A 275 -14.05 -11.07 -20.84
N MET A 276 -13.10 -11.36 -19.98
CA MET A 276 -11.76 -10.78 -19.99
C MET A 276 -10.73 -11.84 -19.64
N GLU A 277 -9.79 -12.09 -20.54
CA GLU A 277 -8.67 -13.01 -20.37
C GLU A 277 -7.35 -12.28 -20.63
N LEU A 278 -6.25 -12.80 -20.07
CA LEU A 278 -4.93 -12.30 -20.46
C LEU A 278 -4.61 -12.68 -21.90
N LYS A 279 -4.02 -11.74 -22.64
CA LYS A 279 -3.50 -12.04 -23.98
C LYS A 279 -2.32 -13.02 -23.88
N PRO A 280 -2.06 -13.85 -24.89
CA PRO A 280 -0.97 -14.84 -24.86
C PRO A 280 0.42 -14.25 -24.59
N GLN A 281 0.64 -13.01 -25.02
CA GLN A 281 1.89 -12.28 -24.77
C GLN A 281 2.03 -11.73 -23.34
N ALA A 282 0.94 -11.68 -22.58
CA ALA A 282 0.93 -11.17 -21.21
C ALA A 282 1.23 -12.32 -20.25
N GLN A 283 2.50 -12.75 -20.18
CA GLN A 283 2.94 -13.79 -19.29
C GLN A 283 3.47 -13.20 -17.99
N PRO A 284 2.85 -13.46 -16.83
CA PRO A 284 3.39 -13.04 -15.54
C PRO A 284 4.77 -13.67 -15.29
N ARG A 285 5.67 -12.87 -14.75
CA ARG A 285 7.00 -13.34 -14.33
C ARG A 285 6.89 -14.24 -13.07
N PRO A 286 7.88 -15.09 -12.74
CA PRO A 286 7.77 -16.03 -11.62
C PRO A 286 7.38 -15.39 -10.27
N TYR A 287 7.92 -14.22 -9.94
CA TYR A 287 7.57 -13.51 -8.71
C TYR A 287 6.16 -12.90 -8.74
N GLN A 288 5.68 -12.48 -9.92
CA GLN A 288 4.30 -12.01 -10.12
C GLN A 288 3.33 -13.17 -9.97
N GLU A 289 3.65 -14.32 -10.56
CA GLU A 289 2.86 -15.55 -10.41
C GLU A 289 2.82 -16.01 -8.95
N LYS A 290 3.95 -15.97 -8.24
CA LYS A 290 4.02 -16.25 -6.79
C LYS A 290 3.14 -15.30 -5.98
N SER A 291 3.09 -14.02 -6.35
CA SER A 291 2.21 -13.05 -5.69
C SER A 291 0.73 -13.35 -5.91
N LEU A 292 0.36 -13.72 -7.14
CA LEU A 292 -1.00 -14.11 -7.49
C LEU A 292 -1.40 -15.44 -6.83
N SER A 293 -0.50 -16.41 -6.71
CA SER A 293 -0.79 -17.68 -6.02
C SER A 293 -1.12 -17.47 -4.54
N LYS A 294 -0.52 -16.46 -3.90
CA LYS A 294 -0.87 -16.08 -2.51
C LYS A 294 -2.26 -15.46 -2.41
N MET A 295 -2.69 -14.70 -3.42
CA MET A 295 -4.03 -14.14 -3.48
C MET A 295 -5.10 -15.21 -3.77
N PHE A 296 -4.80 -16.16 -4.64
CA PHE A 296 -5.75 -17.17 -5.13
C PHE A 296 -5.61 -18.57 -4.49
N GLY A 297 -5.18 -18.62 -3.24
CA GLY A 297 -5.11 -19.88 -2.49
C GLY A 297 -6.48 -20.56 -2.40
N ASN A 298 -6.50 -21.90 -2.50
CA ASN A 298 -7.72 -22.73 -2.40
C ASN A 298 -8.85 -22.37 -3.38
N GLY A 299 -8.50 -21.84 -4.57
CA GLY A 299 -9.48 -21.49 -5.60
C GLY A 299 -10.33 -20.25 -5.31
N ARG A 300 -10.11 -19.56 -4.20
CA ARG A 300 -10.81 -18.34 -3.77
C ARG A 300 -9.90 -17.11 -3.89
N ALA A 301 -10.48 -15.94 -4.07
CA ALA A 301 -9.74 -14.67 -4.07
C ALA A 301 -9.72 -14.08 -2.64
N ARG A 302 -8.53 -13.78 -2.14
CA ARG A 302 -8.29 -13.19 -0.82
C ARG A 302 -7.99 -11.71 -0.94
N SER A 303 -8.61 -10.92 -0.08
CA SER A 303 -8.29 -9.50 0.06
C SER A 303 -6.93 -9.31 0.71
N GLY A 304 -6.14 -8.34 0.23
CA GLY A 304 -4.85 -8.01 0.83
C GLY A 304 -3.98 -7.12 -0.04
N ILE A 305 -2.73 -6.97 0.38
CA ILE A 305 -1.77 -6.04 -0.22
C ILE A 305 -0.60 -6.82 -0.84
N ILE A 306 -0.27 -6.50 -2.08
CA ILE A 306 0.92 -7.00 -2.78
C ILE A 306 1.92 -5.86 -2.92
N VAL A 307 3.15 -6.09 -2.45
CA VAL A 307 4.25 -5.12 -2.48
C VAL A 307 5.25 -5.52 -3.56
N LEU A 308 5.34 -4.71 -4.60
CA LEU A 308 6.28 -4.89 -5.70
C LEU A 308 7.04 -3.59 -5.97
N PRO A 309 8.36 -3.60 -6.09
CA PRO A 309 9.15 -2.42 -6.44
C PRO A 309 8.66 -1.73 -7.71
N CYS A 310 8.96 -0.45 -7.86
CA CYS A 310 8.73 0.25 -9.12
C CYS A 310 9.46 -0.48 -10.26
N GLY A 311 8.85 -0.55 -11.43
CA GLY A 311 9.42 -1.30 -12.58
C GLY A 311 9.17 -2.82 -12.54
N ALA A 312 8.73 -3.40 -11.42
CA ALA A 312 8.44 -4.83 -11.30
C ALA A 312 7.09 -5.27 -11.90
N GLY A 313 6.35 -4.38 -12.58
CA GLY A 313 5.14 -4.73 -13.32
C GLY A 313 3.89 -4.90 -12.44
N LYS A 314 3.67 -4.02 -11.47
CA LYS A 314 2.45 -4.00 -10.62
C LYS A 314 1.15 -4.04 -11.45
N SER A 315 1.12 -3.29 -12.56
CA SER A 315 -0.08 -3.21 -13.42
C SER A 315 -0.46 -4.56 -14.01
N LEU A 316 0.53 -5.36 -14.45
CA LEU A 316 0.26 -6.71 -14.97
C LEU A 316 -0.32 -7.63 -13.88
N VAL A 317 0.13 -7.53 -12.62
CA VAL A 317 -0.44 -8.28 -11.50
C VAL A 317 -1.90 -7.88 -11.27
N GLY A 318 -2.22 -6.58 -11.28
CA GLY A 318 -3.59 -6.09 -11.12
C GLY A 318 -4.52 -6.55 -12.25
N VAL A 319 -4.08 -6.45 -13.50
CA VAL A 319 -4.84 -6.94 -14.67
C VAL A 319 -5.01 -8.46 -14.61
N SER A 320 -3.96 -9.20 -14.22
CA SER A 320 -4.03 -10.66 -14.06
C SER A 320 -5.01 -11.08 -12.97
N ALA A 321 -5.05 -10.36 -11.84
CA ALA A 321 -6.02 -10.60 -10.78
C ALA A 321 -7.46 -10.39 -11.27
N ALA A 322 -7.72 -9.29 -11.97
CA ALA A 322 -9.03 -9.00 -12.56
C ALA A 322 -9.44 -10.06 -13.60
N SER A 323 -8.50 -10.50 -14.44
CA SER A 323 -8.73 -11.54 -15.46
C SER A 323 -9.01 -12.92 -14.85
N ARG A 324 -8.48 -13.22 -13.67
CA ARG A 324 -8.76 -14.49 -12.96
C ARG A 324 -10.13 -14.47 -12.28
N ILE A 325 -10.51 -13.34 -11.70
CA ILE A 325 -11.82 -13.18 -11.02
C ILE A 325 -12.96 -13.13 -12.04
N ARG A 326 -12.75 -12.51 -13.20
CA ARG A 326 -13.75 -12.42 -14.29
C ARG A 326 -15.10 -11.83 -13.87
N LYS A 327 -15.07 -10.86 -12.98
CA LYS A 327 -16.25 -10.09 -12.53
C LYS A 327 -15.97 -8.60 -12.69
N SER A 328 -16.98 -7.76 -12.49
CA SER A 328 -16.79 -6.30 -12.55
C SER A 328 -15.65 -5.84 -11.64
N CYS A 329 -14.78 -4.97 -12.15
CA CYS A 329 -13.62 -4.46 -11.43
C CYS A 329 -13.69 -2.93 -11.32
N LEU A 330 -13.52 -2.40 -10.10
CA LEU A 330 -13.31 -0.98 -9.84
C LEU A 330 -11.83 -0.74 -9.56
N CYS A 331 -11.16 -0.02 -10.45
CA CYS A 331 -9.73 0.30 -10.32
C CYS A 331 -9.56 1.74 -9.86
N LEU A 332 -8.91 1.93 -8.72
CA LEU A 332 -8.67 3.22 -8.10
C LEU A 332 -7.22 3.65 -8.25
N ALA A 333 -7.02 4.82 -8.84
CA ALA A 333 -5.72 5.43 -9.05
C ALA A 333 -5.58 6.76 -8.29
N THR A 334 -4.37 7.28 -8.16
CA THR A 334 -4.09 8.50 -7.40
C THR A 334 -4.48 9.78 -8.14
N ASN A 335 -4.46 9.76 -9.48
CA ASN A 335 -4.72 10.94 -10.32
C ASN A 335 -5.22 10.55 -11.72
N ALA A 336 -5.66 11.53 -12.52
CA ALA A 336 -6.23 11.30 -13.86
C ALA A 336 -5.23 10.66 -14.84
N VAL A 337 -3.94 11.03 -14.77
CA VAL A 337 -2.91 10.42 -15.64
C VAL A 337 -2.76 8.92 -15.34
N SER A 338 -2.76 8.57 -14.06
CA SER A 338 -2.74 7.15 -13.65
C SER A 338 -4.00 6.39 -14.07
N VAL A 339 -5.16 7.06 -14.12
CA VAL A 339 -6.40 6.48 -14.68
C VAL A 339 -6.22 6.11 -16.15
N ASP A 340 -5.67 7.01 -16.96
CA ASP A 340 -5.41 6.75 -18.38
C ASP A 340 -4.40 5.62 -18.56
N GLN A 341 -3.35 5.59 -17.73
CA GLN A 341 -2.35 4.51 -17.74
C GLN A 341 -2.98 3.15 -17.39
N TRP A 342 -3.81 3.07 -16.36
CA TRP A 342 -4.48 1.82 -15.99
C TRP A 342 -5.45 1.35 -17.06
N ALA A 343 -6.24 2.26 -17.64
CA ALA A 343 -7.13 1.93 -18.76
C ALA A 343 -6.33 1.37 -19.95
N PHE A 344 -5.20 1.99 -20.28
CA PHE A 344 -4.29 1.49 -21.31
C PHE A 344 -3.71 0.12 -20.96
N GLN A 345 -3.29 -0.13 -19.70
CA GLN A 345 -2.75 -1.42 -19.26
C GLN A 345 -3.78 -2.55 -19.36
N PHE A 346 -5.04 -2.29 -18.99
CA PHE A 346 -6.12 -3.26 -19.18
C PHE A 346 -6.28 -3.66 -20.65
N LYS A 347 -6.31 -2.68 -21.56
CA LYS A 347 -6.42 -2.93 -23.02
C LYS A 347 -5.17 -3.61 -23.59
N LEU A 348 -3.99 -3.28 -23.08
CA LEU A 348 -2.73 -3.84 -23.54
C LEU A 348 -2.61 -5.33 -23.21
N TRP A 349 -2.92 -5.71 -21.97
CA TRP A 349 -2.63 -7.04 -21.42
C TRP A 349 -3.82 -8.01 -21.45
N SER A 350 -5.04 -7.51 -21.63
CA SER A 350 -6.24 -8.35 -21.65
C SER A 350 -7.05 -8.23 -22.93
N THR A 351 -7.97 -9.18 -23.11
CA THR A 351 -8.92 -9.23 -24.24
C THR A 351 -10.16 -8.36 -24.01
N ILE A 352 -10.16 -7.48 -22.98
CA ILE A 352 -11.29 -6.61 -22.66
C ILE A 352 -11.67 -5.75 -23.86
N ARG A 353 -12.97 -5.64 -24.14
CA ARG A 353 -13.47 -4.79 -25.20
C ARG A 353 -13.51 -3.32 -24.77
N ASP A 354 -13.37 -2.42 -25.73
CA ASP A 354 -13.38 -0.97 -25.46
C ASP A 354 -14.70 -0.48 -24.84
N ASP A 355 -15.81 -1.14 -25.11
CA ASP A 355 -17.13 -0.81 -24.56
C ASP A 355 -17.34 -1.35 -23.12
N GLN A 356 -16.43 -2.17 -22.60
CA GLN A 356 -16.47 -2.75 -21.27
C GLN A 356 -15.52 -2.08 -20.28
N ILE A 357 -14.71 -1.13 -20.72
CA ILE A 357 -13.82 -0.35 -19.86
C ILE A 357 -14.13 1.13 -19.97
N CYS A 358 -14.26 1.81 -18.85
CA CYS A 358 -14.54 3.23 -18.82
C CYS A 358 -13.67 3.98 -17.82
N ARG A 359 -13.44 5.26 -18.12
CA ARG A 359 -12.71 6.18 -17.27
C ARG A 359 -13.68 7.16 -16.63
N PHE A 360 -13.54 7.34 -15.34
CA PHE A 360 -14.32 8.30 -14.59
C PHE A 360 -13.41 9.28 -13.86
N THR A 361 -13.25 10.46 -14.44
CA THR A 361 -12.43 11.58 -13.93
C THR A 361 -13.22 12.89 -14.02
N SER A 362 -12.60 14.01 -13.63
CA SER A 362 -13.19 15.34 -13.86
C SER A 362 -13.49 15.60 -15.33
N ASP A 363 -12.61 15.13 -16.22
CA ASP A 363 -12.59 15.45 -17.64
C ASP A 363 -13.21 14.35 -18.51
N SER A 364 -13.27 13.13 -18.01
CA SER A 364 -13.83 11.96 -18.71
C SER A 364 -14.91 11.30 -17.85
N LYS A 365 -16.12 11.21 -18.38
CA LYS A 365 -17.31 10.62 -17.72
C LYS A 365 -17.89 9.55 -18.60
N GLU A 366 -17.13 8.46 -18.73
CA GLU A 366 -17.51 7.31 -19.53
C GLU A 366 -18.33 6.31 -18.68
N SER A 367 -19.26 5.62 -19.29
CA SER A 367 -19.96 4.47 -18.72
C SER A 367 -19.80 3.27 -19.63
N PHE A 368 -19.63 2.07 -19.06
CA PHE A 368 -19.55 0.87 -19.88
C PHE A 368 -20.93 0.37 -20.28
N ARG A 369 -20.98 -0.34 -21.42
CA ARG A 369 -22.18 -1.00 -21.88
C ARG A 369 -22.22 -2.45 -21.40
N GLY A 370 -23.37 -2.89 -20.90
CA GLY A 370 -23.56 -4.26 -20.43
C GLY A 370 -23.57 -4.40 -18.91
N ASN A 371 -23.65 -5.65 -18.44
CA ASN A 371 -23.87 -5.95 -17.03
C ASN A 371 -22.56 -6.02 -16.22
N ALA A 372 -21.41 -6.23 -16.87
CA ALA A 372 -20.10 -6.31 -16.24
C ALA A 372 -19.07 -5.49 -17.00
N GLY A 373 -18.14 -4.87 -16.28
CA GLY A 373 -17.10 -4.05 -16.88
C GLY A 373 -16.05 -3.58 -15.88
N VAL A 374 -15.08 -2.82 -16.37
CA VAL A 374 -14.02 -2.20 -15.59
C VAL A 374 -14.23 -0.70 -15.54
N VAL A 375 -14.32 -0.13 -14.34
CA VAL A 375 -14.30 1.32 -14.12
C VAL A 375 -12.95 1.71 -13.56
N VAL A 376 -12.26 2.63 -14.22
CA VAL A 376 -11.01 3.20 -13.74
C VAL A 376 -11.25 4.64 -13.33
N THR A 377 -10.97 4.95 -12.05
CA THR A 377 -11.25 6.28 -11.48
C THR A 377 -10.21 6.66 -10.43
N THR A 378 -10.33 7.84 -9.84
CA THR A 378 -9.46 8.26 -8.74
C THR A 378 -10.14 8.10 -7.39
N TYR A 379 -9.33 7.92 -6.33
CA TYR A 379 -9.84 7.93 -4.96
C TYR A 379 -10.66 9.18 -4.65
N ASN A 380 -10.21 10.35 -5.13
CA ASN A 380 -10.89 11.62 -4.92
C ASN A 380 -12.26 11.65 -5.60
N MET A 381 -12.39 11.11 -6.81
CA MET A 381 -13.68 11.06 -7.50
C MET A 381 -14.72 10.25 -6.74
N VAL A 382 -14.33 9.14 -6.15
CA VAL A 382 -15.23 8.30 -5.33
C VAL A 382 -15.53 8.96 -3.99
N ALA A 383 -14.51 9.43 -3.27
CA ALA A 383 -14.65 9.98 -1.91
C ALA A 383 -15.24 11.40 -1.84
N PHE A 384 -15.38 12.11 -2.96
CA PHE A 384 -15.88 13.48 -3.00
C PHE A 384 -17.33 13.56 -2.50
N GLY A 385 -17.58 14.39 -1.49
CA GLY A 385 -18.89 14.56 -0.86
C GLY A 385 -19.65 15.85 -1.22
N GLY A 386 -19.11 16.66 -2.18
CA GLY A 386 -19.74 17.91 -2.63
C GLY A 386 -20.76 17.69 -3.76
N LYS A 387 -21.38 18.78 -4.21
CA LYS A 387 -22.27 18.74 -5.38
C LYS A 387 -21.52 18.30 -6.62
N ARG A 388 -22.06 17.31 -7.32
CA ARG A 388 -21.54 16.78 -8.58
C ARG A 388 -22.40 17.24 -9.76
N SER A 389 -21.89 17.13 -10.97
CA SER A 389 -22.72 17.22 -12.18
C SER A 389 -23.67 16.01 -12.23
N GLU A 390 -24.82 16.16 -12.88
CA GLU A 390 -25.83 15.10 -12.99
C GLU A 390 -25.25 13.81 -13.59
N GLU A 391 -24.39 13.92 -14.61
CA GLU A 391 -23.69 12.78 -15.21
C GLU A 391 -22.75 12.07 -14.20
N SER A 392 -22.01 12.86 -13.41
CA SER A 392 -21.12 12.29 -12.39
C SER A 392 -21.90 11.63 -11.26
N GLU A 393 -23.04 12.16 -10.89
CA GLU A 393 -23.90 11.55 -9.84
C GLU A 393 -24.46 10.21 -10.31
N LYS A 394 -24.91 10.11 -11.57
CA LYS A 394 -25.38 8.83 -12.15
C LYS A 394 -24.31 7.75 -12.09
N ILE A 395 -23.06 8.09 -12.45
CA ILE A 395 -21.94 7.13 -12.40
C ILE A 395 -21.62 6.72 -10.96
N ILE A 396 -21.60 7.67 -10.03
CA ILE A 396 -21.36 7.37 -8.61
C ILE A 396 -22.47 6.51 -8.01
N GLU A 397 -23.71 6.77 -8.38
CA GLU A 397 -24.85 5.95 -7.95
C GLU A 397 -24.74 4.51 -8.49
N GLU A 398 -24.30 4.36 -9.74
CA GLU A 398 -24.00 3.05 -10.30
C GLU A 398 -22.87 2.35 -9.53
N ILE A 399 -21.78 3.08 -9.18
CA ILE A 399 -20.68 2.54 -8.38
C ILE A 399 -21.18 2.07 -6.99
N ARG A 400 -22.05 2.82 -6.34
CA ARG A 400 -22.63 2.49 -5.02
C ARG A 400 -23.55 1.28 -5.03
N ASN A 401 -24.32 1.14 -6.10
CA ASN A 401 -25.37 0.12 -6.19
C ASN A 401 -24.87 -1.21 -6.77
N ARG A 402 -23.66 -1.21 -7.36
CA ARG A 402 -23.06 -2.41 -7.96
C ARG A 402 -22.22 -3.18 -6.94
N GLU A 403 -22.32 -4.51 -6.97
CA GLU A 403 -21.33 -5.39 -6.35
C GLU A 403 -20.11 -5.53 -7.27
N TRP A 404 -18.94 -5.21 -6.73
CA TRP A 404 -17.68 -5.34 -7.44
C TRP A 404 -16.99 -6.65 -7.07
N GLY A 405 -16.66 -7.47 -8.03
CA GLY A 405 -15.86 -8.68 -7.79
C GLY A 405 -14.47 -8.33 -7.29
N LEU A 406 -13.88 -7.26 -7.83
CA LEU A 406 -12.56 -6.76 -7.44
C LEU A 406 -12.55 -5.24 -7.26
N LEU A 407 -12.09 -4.78 -6.11
CA LEU A 407 -11.65 -3.42 -5.87
C LEU A 407 -10.12 -3.40 -5.95
N LEU A 408 -9.59 -2.91 -7.07
CA LEU A 408 -8.16 -2.79 -7.33
C LEU A 408 -7.68 -1.39 -6.95
N MET A 409 -6.73 -1.29 -6.06
CA MET A 409 -6.27 -0.03 -5.48
C MET A 409 -4.77 0.15 -5.74
N ASP A 410 -4.42 1.16 -6.52
CA ASP A 410 -3.01 1.48 -6.81
C ASP A 410 -2.44 2.47 -5.81
N GLU A 411 -1.15 2.32 -5.52
CA GLU A 411 -0.35 3.18 -4.62
C GLU A 411 -1.05 3.42 -3.27
N VAL A 412 -1.52 2.35 -2.64
CA VAL A 412 -2.32 2.41 -1.40
C VAL A 412 -1.64 3.15 -0.24
N HIS A 413 -0.31 3.21 -0.23
CA HIS A 413 0.46 3.93 0.79
C HIS A 413 0.34 5.47 0.70
N VAL A 414 -0.10 6.00 -0.45
CA VAL A 414 -0.20 7.47 -0.69
C VAL A 414 -1.48 8.06 -0.12
N VAL A 415 -2.54 7.26 -0.09
CA VAL A 415 -3.90 7.76 0.19
C VAL A 415 -4.14 7.89 1.70
N PRO A 416 -4.66 9.04 2.19
CA PRO A 416 -4.98 9.22 3.60
C PRO A 416 -6.02 8.20 4.10
N ALA A 417 -5.87 7.70 5.33
CA ALA A 417 -6.74 6.68 5.91
C ALA A 417 -8.23 7.08 5.90
N HIS A 418 -8.56 8.35 6.18
CA HIS A 418 -9.94 8.84 6.15
C HIS A 418 -10.57 8.76 4.74
N MET A 419 -9.77 8.95 3.69
CA MET A 419 -10.24 8.83 2.31
C MET A 419 -10.49 7.36 1.95
N PHE A 420 -9.63 6.45 2.40
CA PHE A 420 -9.86 5.01 2.25
C PHE A 420 -11.16 4.57 2.89
N ARG A 421 -11.43 5.01 4.14
CA ARG A 421 -12.68 4.69 4.83
C ARG A 421 -13.90 5.15 4.06
N LYS A 422 -13.86 6.37 3.50
CA LYS A 422 -14.96 6.86 2.63
C LYS A 422 -15.15 5.99 1.40
N VAL A 423 -14.08 5.64 0.71
CA VAL A 423 -14.14 4.81 -0.49
C VAL A 423 -14.74 3.44 -0.18
N ILE A 424 -14.25 2.76 0.88
CA ILE A 424 -14.72 1.44 1.27
C ILE A 424 -16.18 1.45 1.71
N LYS A 425 -16.66 2.52 2.37
CA LYS A 425 -18.07 2.69 2.71
C LYS A 425 -18.98 2.88 1.49
N ILE A 426 -18.47 3.49 0.44
CA ILE A 426 -19.23 3.75 -0.79
C ILE A 426 -19.26 2.52 -1.68
N THR A 427 -18.15 1.75 -1.75
CA THR A 427 -17.99 0.63 -2.67
C THR A 427 -18.27 -0.70 -1.99
N LYS A 428 -19.09 -1.53 -2.63
CA LYS A 428 -19.36 -2.90 -2.17
C LYS A 428 -18.54 -3.86 -3.02
N SER A 429 -17.50 -4.44 -2.43
CA SER A 429 -16.58 -5.32 -3.14
C SER A 429 -16.38 -6.64 -2.42
N HIS A 430 -16.34 -7.72 -3.17
CA HIS A 430 -16.09 -9.07 -2.65
C HIS A 430 -14.61 -9.28 -2.30
N CYS A 431 -13.72 -8.74 -3.11
CA CYS A 431 -12.27 -8.84 -2.93
C CYS A 431 -11.61 -7.48 -3.12
N LYS A 432 -10.64 -7.18 -2.28
CA LYS A 432 -9.85 -5.94 -2.30
C LYS A 432 -8.38 -6.27 -2.54
N LEU A 433 -7.78 -5.69 -3.56
CA LEU A 433 -6.35 -5.83 -3.85
C LEU A 433 -5.67 -4.47 -3.81
N GLY A 434 -4.81 -4.28 -2.83
CA GLY A 434 -3.92 -3.13 -2.74
C GLY A 434 -2.58 -3.41 -3.42
N LEU A 435 -2.13 -2.51 -4.28
CA LEU A 435 -0.82 -2.56 -4.93
C LEU A 435 0.03 -1.38 -4.44
N THR A 436 1.28 -1.65 -4.12
CA THR A 436 2.22 -0.59 -3.70
C THR A 436 3.66 -0.97 -4.03
N ALA A 437 4.51 0.04 -4.19
CA ALA A 437 5.96 -0.18 -4.29
C ALA A 437 6.63 -0.29 -2.92
N THR A 438 6.06 0.34 -1.91
CA THR A 438 6.57 0.36 -0.55
C THR A 438 5.41 0.29 0.43
N LEU A 439 5.51 -0.54 1.44
CA LEU A 439 4.51 -0.60 2.52
C LEU A 439 5.00 0.17 3.76
N VAL A 440 5.90 1.12 3.58
CA VAL A 440 6.38 1.97 4.67
C VAL A 440 5.53 3.24 4.73
N ARG A 441 4.87 3.49 5.86
CA ARG A 441 4.21 4.74 6.19
C ARG A 441 4.87 5.32 7.43
N GLU A 442 5.15 6.60 7.37
CA GLU A 442 5.83 7.34 8.46
C GLU A 442 4.87 7.73 9.59
N ASP A 443 3.56 7.62 9.34
CA ASP A 443 2.48 7.99 10.26
C ASP A 443 1.95 6.81 11.11
N GLU A 444 2.70 5.69 11.19
CA GLU A 444 2.34 4.45 11.92
C GLU A 444 0.97 3.83 11.53
N ARG A 445 0.31 4.37 10.49
CA ARG A 445 -1.02 3.95 10.05
C ARG A 445 -1.03 2.82 9.02
N ILE A 446 0.02 2.01 8.97
CA ILE A 446 0.04 0.77 8.18
C ILE A 446 -1.03 -0.20 8.69
N THR A 447 -1.25 -0.22 10.00
CA THR A 447 -2.29 -1.02 10.65
C THR A 447 -3.68 -0.69 10.10
N ASP A 448 -3.97 0.59 9.81
CA ASP A 448 -5.22 1.01 9.17
C ASP A 448 -5.39 0.41 7.77
N LEU A 449 -4.32 0.32 6.97
CA LEU A 449 -4.39 -0.29 5.63
C LEU A 449 -4.62 -1.80 5.71
N ASN A 450 -3.90 -2.50 6.59
CA ASN A 450 -4.07 -3.92 6.83
C ASN A 450 -5.51 -4.23 7.30
N PHE A 451 -6.07 -3.36 8.13
CA PHE A 451 -7.45 -3.47 8.59
C PHE A 451 -8.48 -3.22 7.48
N LEU A 452 -8.30 -2.17 6.66
CA LEU A 452 -9.27 -1.75 5.65
C LEU A 452 -9.23 -2.60 4.39
N ILE A 453 -8.05 -3.00 3.95
CA ILE A 453 -7.83 -3.74 2.69
C ILE A 453 -7.68 -5.22 2.97
N GLY A 454 -6.85 -5.57 3.92
CA GLY A 454 -6.44 -6.92 4.26
C GLY A 454 -4.93 -7.02 4.46
N PRO A 455 -4.44 -8.21 4.85
CA PRO A 455 -3.05 -8.41 5.19
C PRO A 455 -2.10 -8.28 4.00
N LYS A 456 -0.81 -8.14 4.26
CA LYS A 456 0.23 -8.24 3.24
C LYS A 456 0.32 -9.68 2.73
N LEU A 457 -0.12 -9.93 1.50
CA LEU A 457 -0.10 -11.26 0.87
C LEU A 457 1.29 -11.63 0.35
N TYR A 458 2.02 -10.65 -0.18
CA TYR A 458 3.31 -10.86 -0.80
C TYR A 458 4.15 -9.58 -0.81
N GLU A 459 5.46 -9.74 -0.63
CA GLU A 459 6.45 -8.69 -0.83
C GLU A 459 7.62 -9.27 -1.63
N ALA A 460 7.98 -8.65 -2.75
CA ALA A 460 9.11 -9.08 -3.56
C ALA A 460 10.43 -8.60 -2.96
N ASN A 461 11.41 -9.49 -2.93
CA ASN A 461 12.77 -9.13 -2.54
C ASN A 461 13.44 -8.34 -3.68
N TRP A 462 13.83 -7.09 -3.38
CA TRP A 462 14.52 -6.23 -4.33
C TRP A 462 15.79 -6.85 -4.91
N LEU A 463 16.64 -7.44 -4.06
CA LEU A 463 17.91 -8.02 -4.50
C LEU A 463 17.73 -9.20 -5.45
N ASP A 464 16.71 -10.03 -5.23
CA ASP A 464 16.39 -11.14 -6.12
C ASP A 464 15.89 -10.64 -7.47
N LEU A 465 15.12 -9.56 -7.50
CA LEU A 465 14.68 -8.95 -8.76
C LEU A 465 15.84 -8.32 -9.55
N VAL A 466 16.80 -7.71 -8.86
CA VAL A 466 18.03 -7.21 -9.49
C VAL A 466 18.86 -8.36 -10.04
N LYS A 467 19.12 -9.40 -9.23
CA LYS A 467 19.88 -10.59 -9.65
C LYS A 467 19.22 -11.31 -10.83
N GLY A 468 17.90 -11.35 -10.86
CA GLY A 468 17.11 -11.93 -11.95
C GLY A 468 17.03 -11.03 -13.20
N GLY A 469 17.60 -9.83 -13.18
CA GLY A 469 17.54 -8.87 -14.30
C GLY A 469 16.14 -8.28 -14.53
N PHE A 470 15.22 -8.42 -13.58
CA PHE A 470 13.84 -7.91 -13.70
C PHE A 470 13.73 -6.42 -13.42
N ILE A 471 14.64 -5.89 -12.61
CA ILE A 471 14.80 -4.45 -12.36
C ILE A 471 16.27 -4.08 -12.47
N ALA A 472 16.54 -2.81 -12.74
CA ALA A 472 17.90 -2.33 -12.92
C ALA A 472 18.70 -2.37 -11.60
N ASN A 473 20.00 -2.62 -11.72
CA ASN A 473 20.92 -2.46 -10.61
C ASN A 473 21.22 -0.97 -10.40
N VAL A 474 20.92 -0.46 -9.21
CA VAL A 474 21.13 0.95 -8.86
C VAL A 474 22.35 1.09 -7.95
N GLN A 475 23.25 1.98 -8.34
CA GLN A 475 24.34 2.44 -7.50
C GLN A 475 23.94 3.77 -6.87
N CYS A 476 23.91 3.82 -5.55
CA CYS A 476 23.64 5.03 -4.79
C CYS A 476 24.92 5.53 -4.14
N ALA A 477 25.25 6.80 -4.39
CA ALA A 477 26.42 7.45 -3.84
C ALA A 477 26.03 8.74 -3.11
N GLU A 478 26.48 8.88 -1.88
CA GLU A 478 26.34 10.10 -1.10
C GLU A 478 27.54 11.02 -1.36
N VAL A 479 27.28 12.23 -1.86
CA VAL A 479 28.31 13.19 -2.20
C VAL A 479 28.41 14.27 -1.12
N TRP A 480 29.48 14.28 -0.37
CA TRP A 480 29.74 15.28 0.65
C TRP A 480 30.03 16.65 0.04
N CYS A 481 29.23 17.65 0.42
CA CYS A 481 29.34 19.04 -0.03
C CYS A 481 29.47 19.96 1.18
N PRO A 482 30.66 20.13 1.78
CA PRO A 482 30.85 21.03 2.92
C PRO A 482 30.40 22.44 2.57
N MET A 483 29.79 23.13 3.52
CA MET A 483 29.39 24.53 3.32
C MET A 483 30.59 25.43 3.19
N THR A 484 30.48 26.50 2.38
CA THR A 484 31.48 27.58 2.41
C THR A 484 31.45 28.27 3.77
N ARG A 485 32.54 28.95 4.15
CA ARG A 485 32.67 29.61 5.45
C ARG A 485 31.53 30.61 5.70
N GLU A 486 31.17 31.36 4.67
CA GLU A 486 30.11 32.36 4.72
C GLU A 486 28.73 31.74 4.95
N PHE A 487 28.42 30.67 4.21
CA PHE A 487 27.16 29.95 4.37
C PHE A 487 27.08 29.23 5.72
N PHE A 488 28.19 28.68 6.20
CA PHE A 488 28.23 28.01 7.49
C PHE A 488 28.08 29.00 8.65
N ALA A 489 28.71 30.19 8.57
CA ALA A 489 28.54 31.22 9.57
C ALA A 489 27.07 31.69 9.69
N GLU A 490 26.36 31.83 8.56
CA GLU A 490 24.92 32.15 8.58
C GLU A 490 24.08 30.99 9.09
N TYR A 491 24.43 29.76 8.76
CA TYR A 491 23.70 28.56 9.21
C TYR A 491 23.76 28.36 10.73
N LEU A 492 24.86 28.73 11.38
CA LEU A 492 25.03 28.64 12.84
C LEU A 492 24.23 29.68 13.62
N LYS A 493 23.75 30.75 13.00
CA LYS A 493 22.89 31.74 13.68
C LYS A 493 21.57 31.08 14.10
N LYS A 494 21.06 31.51 15.30
CA LYS A 494 19.73 31.06 15.77
C LYS A 494 18.64 31.74 14.92
N GLU A 495 18.36 31.17 13.76
CA GLU A 495 17.36 31.66 12.83
C GLU A 495 16.37 30.58 12.40
N ASN A 496 15.30 31.03 11.72
CA ASN A 496 14.20 30.22 11.19
C ASN A 496 14.73 29.01 10.38
N SER A 497 14.16 27.83 10.64
CA SER A 497 14.46 26.57 9.95
C SER A 497 14.38 26.67 8.41
N LYS A 498 13.47 27.47 7.87
CA LYS A 498 13.36 27.72 6.41
C LYS A 498 14.60 28.41 5.83
N LYS A 499 15.23 29.33 6.57
CA LYS A 499 16.48 29.97 6.13
C LYS A 499 17.64 28.99 6.18
N LYS A 500 17.73 28.18 7.23
CA LYS A 500 18.76 27.13 7.33
C LYS A 500 18.61 26.11 6.18
N GLN A 501 17.38 25.73 5.84
CA GLN A 501 17.10 24.88 4.71
C GLN A 501 17.57 25.49 3.38
N ALA A 502 17.28 26.76 3.14
CA ALA A 502 17.76 27.46 1.94
C ALA A 502 19.30 27.51 1.88
N LEU A 503 19.97 27.75 3.00
CA LEU A 503 21.43 27.83 3.06
C LEU A 503 22.09 26.50 2.67
N TYR A 504 21.65 25.35 3.22
CA TYR A 504 22.29 24.10 2.89
C TYR A 504 21.98 23.62 1.46
N VAL A 505 20.84 23.98 0.90
CA VAL A 505 20.49 23.61 -0.48
C VAL A 505 21.21 24.52 -1.48
N MET A 506 21.35 25.81 -1.17
CA MET A 506 22.01 26.81 -2.03
C MET A 506 23.52 26.88 -1.84
N ASN A 507 24.09 26.01 -1.02
CA ASN A 507 25.53 25.93 -0.81
C ASN A 507 26.31 25.89 -2.15
N PRO A 508 27.26 26.82 -2.39
CA PRO A 508 28.01 26.88 -3.63
C PRO A 508 28.74 25.58 -3.99
N ASN A 509 29.25 24.86 -3.00
CA ASN A 509 29.92 23.59 -3.23
C ASN A 509 28.92 22.50 -3.70
N LYS A 510 27.70 22.49 -3.19
CA LYS A 510 26.63 21.61 -3.67
C LYS A 510 26.25 21.93 -5.11
N PHE A 511 26.14 23.22 -5.45
CA PHE A 511 25.88 23.63 -6.82
C PHE A 511 26.99 23.15 -7.78
N ARG A 512 28.28 23.35 -7.42
CA ARG A 512 29.43 22.90 -8.24
C ARG A 512 29.44 21.38 -8.42
N ALA A 513 29.14 20.62 -7.36
CA ALA A 513 29.04 19.16 -7.44
C ALA A 513 27.90 18.74 -8.39
N CYS A 514 26.73 19.37 -8.29
CA CYS A 514 25.61 19.11 -9.18
C CYS A 514 25.96 19.45 -10.66
N GLU A 515 26.55 20.61 -10.91
CA GLU A 515 26.98 21.02 -12.24
C GLU A 515 28.01 20.03 -12.83
N PHE A 516 29.00 19.62 -12.04
CA PHE A 516 30.00 18.64 -12.46
C PHE A 516 29.36 17.31 -12.85
N LEU A 517 28.47 16.77 -12.01
CA LEU A 517 27.77 15.51 -12.28
C LEU A 517 26.91 15.59 -13.54
N ILE A 518 26.17 16.69 -13.73
CA ILE A 518 25.38 16.88 -14.94
C ILE A 518 26.27 16.89 -16.18
N ARG A 519 27.34 17.69 -16.18
CA ARG A 519 28.26 17.76 -17.32
C ARG A 519 28.94 16.42 -17.60
N PHE A 520 29.37 15.72 -16.57
CA PHE A 520 30.01 14.41 -16.71
C PHE A 520 29.05 13.41 -17.37
N HIS A 521 27.84 13.29 -16.87
CA HIS A 521 26.88 12.33 -17.39
C HIS A 521 26.35 12.70 -18.78
N GLU A 522 26.12 13.99 -19.07
CA GLU A 522 25.68 14.43 -20.39
C GLU A 522 26.78 14.29 -21.47
N GLN A 523 27.99 14.78 -21.17
CA GLN A 523 29.02 14.90 -22.20
C GLN A 523 29.84 13.63 -22.39
N GLN A 524 30.12 12.89 -21.29
CA GLN A 524 30.94 11.69 -21.37
C GLN A 524 30.14 10.41 -21.53
N ARG A 525 28.92 10.36 -21.05
CA ARG A 525 28.12 9.13 -21.03
C ARG A 525 26.84 9.21 -21.87
N GLY A 526 26.38 10.40 -22.21
CA GLY A 526 25.11 10.57 -22.94
C GLY A 526 23.88 10.16 -22.12
N ASP A 527 23.97 10.20 -20.79
CA ASP A 527 22.90 9.75 -19.88
C ASP A 527 21.73 10.73 -19.84
N LYS A 528 20.52 10.22 -19.61
CA LYS A 528 19.34 11.00 -19.27
C LYS A 528 19.27 11.20 -17.76
N ILE A 529 19.21 12.47 -17.33
CA ILE A 529 19.39 12.88 -15.94
C ILE A 529 18.12 13.55 -15.42
N ILE A 530 17.67 13.14 -14.23
CA ILE A 530 16.63 13.82 -13.48
C ILE A 530 17.24 14.42 -12.22
N VAL A 531 17.08 15.74 -12.05
CA VAL A 531 17.53 16.44 -10.85
C VAL A 531 16.33 16.79 -9.98
N PHE A 532 16.28 16.26 -8.76
CA PHE A 532 15.22 16.54 -7.81
C PHE A 532 15.60 17.63 -6.81
N ALA A 533 14.69 18.60 -6.59
CA ALA A 533 14.80 19.58 -5.54
C ALA A 533 13.40 19.90 -4.97
N ASP A 534 13.26 19.76 -3.65
CA ASP A 534 12.00 20.07 -2.96
C ASP A 534 11.83 21.58 -2.73
N ASN A 535 12.94 22.29 -2.57
CA ASN A 535 12.95 23.73 -2.44
C ASN A 535 12.83 24.40 -3.82
N LEU A 536 11.68 25.04 -4.10
CA LEU A 536 11.40 25.68 -5.40
C LEU A 536 12.40 26.79 -5.74
N PHE A 537 12.86 27.55 -4.76
CA PHE A 537 13.85 28.61 -5.00
C PHE A 537 15.16 28.00 -5.51
N ALA A 538 15.63 26.95 -4.87
CA ALA A 538 16.83 26.24 -5.31
C ALA A 538 16.61 25.56 -6.68
N LEU A 539 15.49 24.89 -6.89
CA LEU A 539 15.13 24.29 -8.18
C LEU A 539 15.26 25.31 -9.32
N THR A 540 14.62 26.45 -9.15
CA THR A 540 14.63 27.52 -10.15
C THR A 540 16.02 28.10 -10.34
N ALA A 541 16.75 28.38 -9.26
CA ALA A 541 18.10 28.94 -9.33
C ALA A 541 19.09 28.00 -10.06
N TYR A 542 19.06 26.70 -9.75
CA TYR A 542 19.93 25.71 -10.42
C TYR A 542 19.53 25.54 -11.88
N ALA A 543 18.25 25.35 -12.17
CA ALA A 543 17.77 25.14 -13.53
C ALA A 543 18.07 26.33 -14.46
N MET A 544 17.81 27.55 -14.00
CA MET A 544 18.09 28.78 -14.75
C MET A 544 19.59 28.96 -15.00
N LYS A 545 20.42 28.77 -13.97
CA LYS A 545 21.87 28.95 -14.09
C LYS A 545 22.50 27.91 -15.03
N LEU A 546 21.98 26.69 -15.04
CA LEU A 546 22.42 25.60 -15.91
C LEU A 546 21.69 25.58 -17.26
N ARG A 547 20.71 26.47 -17.47
CA ARG A 547 19.88 26.55 -18.68
C ARG A 547 19.22 25.22 -19.03
N LYS A 548 18.62 24.56 -18.00
CA LYS A 548 17.93 23.28 -18.15
C LYS A 548 16.42 23.46 -17.91
N PRO A 549 15.56 22.69 -18.60
CA PRO A 549 14.13 22.72 -18.38
C PRO A 549 13.76 22.25 -16.97
N MET A 550 12.69 22.81 -16.42
CA MET A 550 12.18 22.47 -15.09
C MET A 550 10.68 22.27 -15.08
N ILE A 551 10.20 21.37 -14.24
CA ILE A 551 8.77 21.09 -14.00
C ILE A 551 8.48 21.21 -12.51
N TYR A 552 7.52 22.06 -12.17
CA TYR A 552 7.05 22.28 -10.80
C TYR A 552 5.53 22.48 -10.76
N GLY A 553 4.95 22.76 -9.59
CA GLY A 553 3.49 22.81 -9.41
C GLY A 553 2.76 23.77 -10.36
N ALA A 554 3.31 24.94 -10.63
CA ALA A 554 2.71 25.93 -11.50
C ALA A 554 2.95 25.72 -13.02
N THR A 555 3.79 24.74 -13.42
CA THR A 555 4.01 24.41 -14.83
C THR A 555 2.71 23.87 -15.43
N SER A 556 2.24 24.46 -16.55
CA SER A 556 1.02 24.04 -17.21
C SER A 556 1.10 22.61 -17.77
N HIS A 557 -0.03 21.94 -17.93
CA HIS A 557 -0.07 20.56 -18.47
C HIS A 557 0.57 20.48 -19.87
N ILE A 558 0.30 21.46 -20.72
CA ILE A 558 0.84 21.51 -22.10
C ILE A 558 2.37 21.63 -22.07
N GLU A 559 2.90 22.48 -21.20
CA GLU A 559 4.34 22.68 -21.05
C GLU A 559 5.02 21.46 -20.46
N ARG A 560 4.44 20.81 -19.44
CA ARG A 560 4.92 19.52 -18.90
C ARG A 560 5.05 18.48 -19.99
N THR A 561 4.01 18.31 -20.79
CA THR A 561 3.99 17.32 -21.88
C THR A 561 5.07 17.62 -22.91
N LYS A 562 5.26 18.88 -23.29
CA LYS A 562 6.34 19.28 -24.21
C LYS A 562 7.74 18.99 -23.65
N ILE A 563 7.99 19.35 -22.39
CA ILE A 563 9.30 19.10 -21.75
C ILE A 563 9.59 17.60 -21.65
N LEU A 564 8.60 16.80 -21.23
CA LEU A 564 8.76 15.35 -21.10
C LEU A 564 8.95 14.68 -22.46
N GLN A 565 8.21 15.14 -23.47
CA GLN A 565 8.39 14.64 -24.84
C GLN A 565 9.78 14.99 -25.39
N ALA A 566 10.25 16.22 -25.18
CA ALA A 566 11.59 16.62 -25.57
C ALA A 566 12.66 15.81 -24.82
N PHE A 567 12.49 15.60 -23.52
CA PHE A 567 13.38 14.75 -22.72
C PHE A 567 13.41 13.30 -23.26
N LYS A 568 12.28 12.77 -23.71
CA LYS A 568 12.19 11.41 -24.27
C LYS A 568 12.89 11.28 -25.62
N THR A 569 12.67 12.24 -26.52
CA THR A 569 13.01 12.08 -27.97
C THR A 569 14.21 12.90 -28.43
N SER A 570 14.51 14.04 -27.77
CA SER A 570 15.59 14.92 -28.20
C SER A 570 16.93 14.53 -27.57
N PRO A 571 18.00 14.44 -28.36
CA PRO A 571 19.36 14.27 -27.84
C PRO A 571 19.92 15.53 -27.15
N GLU A 572 19.29 16.69 -27.38
CA GLU A 572 19.73 17.96 -26.78
C GLU A 572 19.21 18.16 -25.35
N VAL A 573 18.08 17.52 -25.02
CA VAL A 573 17.45 17.63 -23.70
C VAL A 573 17.74 16.37 -22.90
N ASN A 574 18.91 16.30 -22.27
CA ASN A 574 19.33 15.15 -21.47
C ASN A 574 19.15 15.34 -19.97
N THR A 575 18.85 16.55 -19.51
CA THR A 575 18.64 16.84 -18.09
C THR A 575 17.35 17.63 -17.89
N ILE A 576 16.53 17.21 -16.92
CA ILE A 576 15.36 17.94 -16.43
C ILE A 576 15.40 18.12 -14.92
N PHE A 577 14.89 19.25 -14.44
CA PHE A 577 14.74 19.54 -13.02
C PHE A 577 13.30 19.33 -12.59
N LEU A 578 13.08 18.58 -11.50
CA LEU A 578 11.76 18.25 -10.98
C LEU A 578 11.60 18.62 -9.53
N SER A 579 10.46 19.22 -9.18
CA SER A 579 10.01 19.38 -7.80
C SER A 579 9.25 18.13 -7.33
N LYS A 580 8.63 18.19 -6.15
CA LYS A 580 7.72 17.15 -5.59
C LYS A 580 6.66 16.64 -6.58
N VAL A 581 6.27 17.44 -7.58
CA VAL A 581 5.33 17.03 -8.63
C VAL A 581 5.83 15.83 -9.42
N GLY A 582 7.15 15.63 -9.52
CA GLY A 582 7.76 14.46 -10.16
C GLY A 582 7.62 13.16 -9.36
N ASP A 583 7.26 13.22 -8.10
CA ASP A 583 7.20 12.03 -7.26
C ASP A 583 5.97 11.15 -7.59
N ASN A 584 4.80 11.74 -7.80
CA ASN A 584 3.54 11.02 -7.77
C ASN A 584 2.73 10.93 -9.08
N SER A 585 3.04 11.67 -10.15
CA SER A 585 1.98 11.90 -11.13
C SER A 585 2.41 12.01 -12.58
N ILE A 586 3.67 11.88 -12.88
CA ILE A 586 4.17 12.11 -14.23
C ILE A 586 4.75 10.81 -14.75
N ASP A 587 4.30 10.36 -15.93
CA ASP A 587 5.00 9.31 -16.67
C ASP A 587 6.31 9.90 -17.20
N ILE A 588 7.35 9.80 -16.36
CA ILE A 588 8.67 10.27 -16.72
C ILE A 588 9.32 9.20 -17.59
N PRO A 589 9.82 9.58 -18.76
CA PRO A 589 10.57 8.68 -19.62
C PRO A 589 11.78 8.06 -18.90
N GLU A 590 12.30 7.00 -19.45
CA GLU A 590 13.48 6.31 -18.90
C GLU A 590 14.64 7.28 -18.67
N ALA A 591 15.16 7.28 -17.45
CA ALA A 591 16.33 8.02 -17.05
C ALA A 591 17.39 7.04 -16.53
N ASN A 592 18.65 7.42 -16.67
CA ASN A 592 19.78 6.62 -16.20
C ASN A 592 20.32 7.11 -14.86
N VAL A 593 20.18 8.41 -14.59
CA VAL A 593 20.77 9.09 -13.45
C VAL A 593 19.73 9.94 -12.72
N ILE A 594 19.77 9.87 -11.40
CA ILE A 594 19.05 10.77 -10.50
C ILE A 594 20.08 11.53 -9.68
N ILE A 595 19.94 12.85 -9.64
CA ILE A 595 20.68 13.73 -8.73
C ILE A 595 19.68 14.36 -7.77
N GLN A 596 19.85 14.13 -6.49
CA GLN A 596 18.97 14.68 -5.46
C GLN A 596 19.71 15.77 -4.69
N ILE A 597 19.36 17.03 -4.93
CA ILE A 597 20.02 18.20 -4.27
C ILE A 597 19.36 18.58 -2.94
N SER A 598 18.10 18.21 -2.74
CA SER A 598 17.42 18.30 -1.45
C SER A 598 16.38 17.18 -1.32
N SER A 599 16.21 16.68 -0.11
CA SER A 599 15.15 15.73 0.25
C SER A 599 14.28 16.32 1.35
N HIS A 600 13.07 15.80 1.47
CA HIS A 600 12.24 16.07 2.64
C HIS A 600 12.77 15.20 3.78
N ALA A 601 13.26 15.83 4.86
CA ALA A 601 13.72 15.08 6.04
C ALA A 601 12.57 14.18 6.54
N GLY A 602 12.81 12.87 6.58
CA GLY A 602 11.86 11.89 7.09
C GLY A 602 10.96 11.19 6.07
N SER A 603 11.05 11.46 4.76
CA SER A 603 10.21 10.76 3.77
C SER A 603 10.95 9.67 2.99
N ARG A 604 11.08 8.49 3.59
CA ARG A 604 11.62 7.27 2.91
C ARG A 604 10.81 6.91 1.66
N ARG A 605 9.50 7.15 1.70
CA ARG A 605 8.58 6.92 0.59
C ARG A 605 8.94 7.73 -0.65
N GLN A 606 9.22 9.02 -0.46
CA GLN A 606 9.57 9.92 -1.55
C GLN A 606 10.85 9.48 -2.25
N GLU A 607 11.85 9.07 -1.50
CA GLU A 607 13.10 8.55 -2.04
C GLU A 607 12.90 7.26 -2.84
N ALA A 608 12.11 6.33 -2.32
CA ALA A 608 11.78 5.09 -3.03
C ALA A 608 11.03 5.35 -4.35
N GLN A 609 10.12 6.32 -4.39
CA GLN A 609 9.41 6.71 -5.61
C GLN A 609 10.33 7.37 -6.64
N ARG A 610 11.27 8.20 -6.20
CA ARG A 610 12.31 8.80 -7.06
C ARG A 610 13.21 7.74 -7.65
N LEU A 611 13.73 6.84 -6.83
CA LEU A 611 14.53 5.69 -7.28
C LEU A 611 13.77 4.83 -8.31
N GLY A 612 12.48 4.68 -8.12
CA GLY A 612 11.61 3.96 -9.06
C GLY A 612 11.67 4.46 -10.50
N ARG A 613 12.13 5.68 -10.74
CA ARG A 613 12.23 6.26 -12.09
C ARG A 613 13.40 5.69 -12.92
N ILE A 614 14.42 5.14 -12.26
CA ILE A 614 15.58 4.53 -12.91
C ILE A 614 15.63 3.00 -12.79
N LEU A 615 14.61 2.40 -12.17
CA LEU A 615 14.57 0.96 -11.91
C LEU A 615 14.03 0.11 -13.05
N ARG A 616 13.58 0.71 -14.12
CA ARG A 616 13.06 -0.04 -15.28
C ARG A 616 14.21 -0.85 -15.89
N ALA A 617 14.03 -2.17 -16.02
CA ALA A 617 14.94 -3.01 -16.79
C ALA A 617 14.93 -2.55 -18.26
N LYS A 618 16.09 -2.45 -18.86
CA LYS A 618 16.22 -2.15 -20.29
C LYS A 618 15.77 -3.34 -21.12
#